data_047a956d7d66cf519a37c0433ec6936d
#
_entry.id   047a956d7d66cf519a37c0433ec6936d
#
_cell.length_a   1.000
_cell.length_b   1.000
_cell.length_c   1.000
_cell.angle_alpha   90.00
_cell.angle_beta   90.00
_cell.angle_gamma   90.00
#
_symmetry.space_group_name_H-M   'P 1'
#
loop_
_entity.id
_entity.type
_entity.pdbx_description
1 polymer ?
#
loop_
_entity_poly.entity_id
_entity_poly.type
_entity_poly.pdbx_seq_one_letter_code
_entity_poly.pdbx_strand_id
1 'polypeptide(L)'
;MVLGNTRLGGTQAFILNLLRYVDSNRFQVDWAINFLGEGGGITQRVKDFGCNIYFFPYFKIYNYWGFVSFWRNFLREHHYDIIHAHSTNSASIYLKVAKEMGCVTIAHSHSAGYRGNKLHQLAKKIFARGVGNVADYWFACSNEAAERLYGKSYRQYPRYYDIPNAINAEIYRYDANKAKTVREQLGIKDDEFLCGHVGTFTPPKNHSFLLEIFREVLAINSNAKLLCCGRGVLMEQVKKKAAEMGIIDRIIFPGVVDNCNEFLMAMDVFVFPSLFEGFPVSVIEAEATGLPVIMSDVITKEVDLTSCIRRLSLSDNAATWAYAICNTKAKDRKTSCRERVCSWV
;
A
#
# COMPACT_ATOMS: atom_id res chain seq x y z
N MET A 1 -3.97 -4.18 -17.72
CA MET A 1 -3.34 -4.43 -16.40
C MET A 1 -4.11 -5.52 -15.65
N VAL A 2 -3.42 -6.47 -15.01
CA VAL A 2 -4.07 -7.62 -14.33
C VAL A 2 -3.88 -7.50 -12.82
N LEU A 3 -5.00 -7.39 -12.07
CA LEU A 3 -5.04 -7.17 -10.63
C LEU A 3 -5.90 -8.24 -9.93
N GLY A 4 -5.71 -8.40 -8.62
CA GLY A 4 -6.54 -9.32 -7.82
C GLY A 4 -7.93 -8.77 -7.51
N ASN A 5 -8.07 -7.47 -7.27
CA ASN A 5 -9.34 -6.84 -6.89
C ASN A 5 -9.27 -5.30 -7.01
N THR A 6 -10.41 -4.63 -6.77
CA THR A 6 -10.53 -3.16 -6.76
C THR A 6 -10.53 -2.53 -5.35
N ARG A 7 -10.19 -3.27 -4.31
CA ARG A 7 -10.05 -2.68 -2.96
C ARG A 7 -8.88 -1.72 -2.95
N LEU A 8 -9.07 -0.51 -2.45
CA LEU A 8 -8.00 0.46 -2.34
C LEU A 8 -6.87 -0.08 -1.47
N GLY A 9 -5.66 -0.10 -2.04
CA GLY A 9 -4.43 -0.56 -1.42
C GLY A 9 -3.24 0.00 -2.19
N GLY A 10 -2.02 -0.28 -1.74
CA GLY A 10 -0.80 0.27 -2.34
C GLY A 10 -0.68 0.05 -3.85
N THR A 11 -0.97 -1.16 -4.33
CA THR A 11 -0.94 -1.47 -5.77
C THR A 11 -1.96 -0.66 -6.57
N GLN A 12 -3.18 -0.54 -6.07
CA GLN A 12 -4.24 0.22 -6.74
C GLN A 12 -3.93 1.72 -6.72
N ALA A 13 -3.42 2.24 -5.60
CA ALA A 13 -2.97 3.63 -5.51
C ALA A 13 -1.85 3.93 -6.51
N PHE A 14 -0.86 3.04 -6.61
CA PHE A 14 0.21 3.12 -7.62
C PHE A 14 -0.35 3.19 -9.04
N ILE A 15 -1.27 2.30 -9.41
CA ILE A 15 -1.82 2.26 -10.77
C ILE A 15 -2.67 3.50 -11.06
N LEU A 16 -3.49 3.97 -10.10
CA LEU A 16 -4.24 5.22 -10.26
C LEU A 16 -3.33 6.44 -10.44
N ASN A 17 -2.21 6.47 -9.71
CA ASN A 17 -1.23 7.52 -9.90
C ASN A 17 -0.58 7.42 -11.28
N LEU A 18 -0.21 6.21 -11.73
CA LEU A 18 0.33 5.98 -13.07
C LEU A 18 -0.64 6.46 -14.17
N LEU A 19 -1.94 6.14 -14.06
CA LEU A 19 -2.95 6.53 -15.05
C LEU A 19 -3.09 8.04 -15.24
N ARG A 20 -2.75 8.85 -14.24
CA ARG A 20 -2.76 10.32 -14.36
C ARG A 20 -1.71 10.87 -15.32
N TYR A 21 -0.63 10.09 -15.54
CA TYR A 21 0.52 10.51 -16.35
C TYR A 21 0.66 9.70 -17.64
N VAL A 22 -0.16 8.67 -17.84
CA VAL A 22 -0.19 7.91 -19.10
C VAL A 22 -0.81 8.80 -20.19
N ASP A 23 -0.09 8.93 -21.30
CA ASP A 23 -0.62 9.59 -22.49
C ASP A 23 -1.73 8.75 -23.13
N SER A 24 -2.98 9.16 -22.89
CA SER A 24 -4.18 8.47 -23.38
C SER A 24 -4.32 8.49 -24.92
N ASN A 25 -3.57 9.34 -25.62
CA ASN A 25 -3.53 9.32 -27.10
C ASN A 25 -2.66 8.18 -27.63
N ARG A 26 -1.75 7.66 -26.79
CA ARG A 26 -0.82 6.58 -27.16
C ARG A 26 -1.17 5.24 -26.52
N PHE A 27 -1.80 5.25 -25.37
CA PHE A 27 -2.05 4.05 -24.58
C PHE A 27 -3.51 3.98 -24.13
N GLN A 28 -4.22 2.93 -24.54
CA GLN A 28 -5.47 2.51 -23.93
C GLN A 28 -5.16 1.52 -22.81
N VAL A 29 -5.64 1.80 -21.61
CA VAL A 29 -5.39 0.95 -20.44
C VAL A 29 -6.70 0.37 -19.92
N ASP A 30 -6.76 -0.95 -19.84
CA ASP A 30 -7.90 -1.67 -19.27
C ASP A 30 -7.48 -2.52 -18.07
N TRP A 31 -8.43 -2.82 -17.20
CA TRP A 31 -8.21 -3.62 -16.00
C TRP A 31 -8.89 -4.97 -16.10
N ALA A 32 -8.11 -6.04 -15.93
CA ALA A 32 -8.62 -7.38 -15.67
C ALA A 32 -8.51 -7.68 -14.17
N ILE A 33 -9.62 -8.07 -13.53
CA ILE A 33 -9.73 -8.30 -12.09
C ILE A 33 -10.46 -9.60 -11.77
N ASN A 34 -10.15 -10.21 -10.61
CA ASN A 34 -10.89 -11.40 -10.15
C ASN A 34 -12.18 -11.02 -9.39
N PHE A 35 -12.20 -9.88 -8.72
CA PHE A 35 -13.25 -9.56 -7.77
C PHE A 35 -13.42 -8.04 -7.60
N LEU A 36 -14.68 -7.58 -7.57
CA LEU A 36 -15.01 -6.23 -7.11
C LEU A 36 -14.89 -6.17 -5.59
N GLY A 37 -14.02 -5.31 -5.08
CA GLY A 37 -13.97 -5.02 -3.66
C GLY A 37 -15.21 -4.26 -3.22
N GLU A 38 -15.70 -4.52 -2.01
CA GLU A 38 -16.72 -3.69 -1.39
C GLU A 38 -16.25 -2.23 -1.32
N GLY A 39 -17.12 -1.30 -1.72
CA GLY A 39 -16.85 0.14 -1.60
C GLY A 39 -16.64 0.90 -2.91
N GLY A 40 -16.82 0.29 -4.07
CA GLY A 40 -17.03 0.92 -5.40
C GLY A 40 -16.19 2.13 -5.86
N GLY A 41 -15.62 2.90 -4.96
CA GLY A 41 -15.00 4.20 -5.27
C GLY A 41 -13.83 4.14 -6.26
N ILE A 42 -13.00 3.10 -6.21
CA ILE A 42 -11.90 2.96 -7.17
C ILE A 42 -12.40 2.56 -8.57
N THR A 43 -13.49 1.82 -8.65
CA THR A 43 -14.09 1.39 -9.90
C THR A 43 -14.55 2.59 -10.73
N GLN A 44 -15.18 3.57 -10.08
CA GLN A 44 -15.57 4.81 -10.75
C GLN A 44 -14.36 5.61 -11.21
N ARG A 45 -13.35 5.79 -10.34
CA ARG A 45 -12.10 6.49 -10.70
C ARG A 45 -11.39 5.86 -11.91
N VAL A 46 -11.37 4.53 -11.99
CA VAL A 46 -10.78 3.81 -13.14
C VAL A 46 -11.58 4.10 -14.42
N LYS A 47 -12.89 4.12 -14.33
CA LYS A 47 -13.77 4.49 -15.47
C LYS A 47 -13.61 5.95 -15.88
N ASP A 48 -13.39 6.86 -14.92
CA ASP A 48 -13.16 8.28 -15.21
C ASP A 48 -11.86 8.52 -16.02
N PHE A 49 -10.89 7.58 -15.95
CA PHE A 49 -9.73 7.53 -16.84
C PHE A 49 -10.01 6.87 -18.21
N GLY A 50 -11.26 6.53 -18.52
CA GLY A 50 -11.62 5.84 -19.77
C GLY A 50 -11.25 4.36 -19.84
N CYS A 51 -10.88 3.74 -18.71
CA CYS A 51 -10.47 2.34 -18.64
C CYS A 51 -11.69 1.42 -18.55
N ASN A 52 -11.69 0.32 -19.30
CA ASN A 52 -12.64 -0.77 -19.13
C ASN A 52 -12.21 -1.69 -17.98
N ILE A 53 -13.19 -2.36 -17.36
CA ILE A 53 -12.94 -3.34 -16.29
C ILE A 53 -13.55 -4.67 -16.73
N TYR A 54 -12.70 -5.68 -16.80
CA TYR A 54 -13.06 -7.05 -17.17
C TYR A 54 -12.85 -8.00 -15.99
N PHE A 55 -13.66 -9.04 -15.92
CA PHE A 55 -13.57 -10.05 -14.88
C PHE A 55 -12.96 -11.32 -15.42
N PHE A 56 -12.00 -11.88 -14.67
CA PHE A 56 -11.43 -13.19 -14.95
C PHE A 56 -11.61 -14.15 -13.77
N PRO A 57 -11.73 -15.48 -14.01
CA PRO A 57 -12.01 -16.45 -12.97
C PRO A 57 -10.84 -16.58 -11.99
N TYR A 58 -11.14 -16.95 -10.74
CA TYR A 58 -10.08 -17.36 -9.82
C TYR A 58 -9.40 -18.63 -10.32
N PHE A 59 -8.08 -18.60 -10.34
CA PHE A 59 -7.29 -19.80 -10.61
C PHE A 59 -7.36 -20.76 -9.42
N LYS A 60 -7.70 -22.03 -9.74
CA LYS A 60 -7.61 -23.19 -8.86
C LYS A 60 -7.00 -24.33 -9.68
N ILE A 61 -6.25 -25.22 -9.04
CA ILE A 61 -5.52 -26.29 -9.75
C ILE A 61 -6.46 -27.10 -10.67
N TYR A 62 -7.67 -27.39 -10.20
CA TYR A 62 -8.65 -28.18 -10.97
C TYR A 62 -9.27 -27.45 -12.17
N ASN A 63 -9.18 -26.13 -12.24
CA ASN A 63 -9.70 -25.37 -13.38
C ASN A 63 -8.63 -24.88 -14.35
N TYR A 64 -7.43 -25.46 -14.31
CA TYR A 64 -6.28 -25.03 -15.11
C TYR A 64 -6.61 -24.81 -16.59
N TRP A 65 -7.21 -25.82 -17.24
CA TRP A 65 -7.52 -25.75 -18.66
C TRP A 65 -8.61 -24.72 -18.98
N GLY A 66 -9.60 -24.59 -18.13
CA GLY A 66 -10.63 -23.54 -18.25
C GLY A 66 -10.06 -22.14 -18.09
N PHE A 67 -9.10 -21.98 -17.15
CA PHE A 67 -8.40 -20.70 -16.93
C PHE A 67 -7.51 -20.33 -18.14
N VAL A 68 -6.78 -21.28 -18.70
CA VAL A 68 -5.97 -21.09 -19.93
C VAL A 68 -6.87 -20.73 -21.12
N SER A 69 -7.99 -21.47 -21.29
CA SER A 69 -8.95 -21.22 -22.38
C SER A 69 -9.59 -19.85 -22.27
N PHE A 70 -9.95 -19.43 -21.03
CA PHE A 70 -10.49 -18.07 -20.79
C PHE A 70 -9.50 -17.00 -21.26
N TRP A 71 -8.23 -17.06 -20.83
CA TRP A 71 -7.24 -16.05 -21.20
C TRP A 71 -6.96 -16.04 -22.71
N ARG A 72 -6.93 -17.21 -23.35
CA ARG A 72 -6.72 -17.31 -24.79
C ARG A 72 -7.88 -16.68 -25.58
N ASN A 73 -9.12 -16.92 -25.17
CA ASN A 73 -10.31 -16.33 -25.80
C ASN A 73 -10.37 -14.82 -25.53
N PHE A 74 -10.14 -14.39 -24.30
CA PHE A 74 -10.12 -12.98 -23.90
C PHE A 74 -9.10 -12.17 -24.72
N LEU A 75 -7.87 -12.68 -24.85
CA LEU A 75 -6.83 -11.99 -25.63
C LEU A 75 -7.11 -12.00 -27.14
N ARG A 76 -7.79 -13.04 -27.66
CA ARG A 76 -8.22 -13.09 -29.06
C ARG A 76 -9.31 -12.08 -29.34
N GLU A 77 -10.19 -11.84 -28.39
CA GLU A 77 -11.30 -10.91 -28.54
C GLU A 77 -10.85 -9.45 -28.40
N HIS A 78 -9.93 -9.15 -27.49
CA HIS A 78 -9.59 -7.77 -27.13
C HIS A 78 -8.24 -7.26 -27.70
N HIS A 79 -7.40 -8.11 -28.27
CA HIS A 79 -6.16 -7.75 -28.98
C HIS A 79 -5.21 -6.79 -28.25
N TYR A 80 -4.78 -7.14 -27.02
CA TYR A 80 -3.82 -6.33 -26.26
C TYR A 80 -2.38 -6.53 -26.72
N ASP A 81 -1.61 -5.44 -26.86
CA ASP A 81 -0.16 -5.47 -27.13
C ASP A 81 0.63 -5.83 -25.88
N ILE A 82 0.17 -5.41 -24.70
CA ILE A 82 0.91 -5.53 -23.43
C ILE A 82 0.01 -6.13 -22.35
N ILE A 83 0.48 -7.15 -21.67
CA ILE A 83 -0.12 -7.67 -20.44
C ILE A 83 0.78 -7.38 -19.24
N HIS A 84 0.36 -6.42 -18.41
CA HIS A 84 1.07 -6.01 -17.21
C HIS A 84 0.45 -6.66 -15.97
N ALA A 85 1.17 -7.59 -15.37
CA ALA A 85 0.72 -8.38 -14.22
C ALA A 85 1.12 -7.73 -12.89
N HIS A 86 0.14 -7.22 -12.15
CA HIS A 86 0.28 -6.77 -10.76
C HIS A 86 -0.17 -7.84 -9.76
N SER A 87 -0.98 -8.80 -10.20
CA SER A 87 -1.35 -10.00 -9.44
C SER A 87 -0.48 -11.18 -9.85
N THR A 88 0.44 -11.59 -8.97
CA THR A 88 1.46 -12.60 -9.30
C THR A 88 1.06 -14.04 -8.99
N ASN A 89 -0.07 -14.28 -8.32
CA ASN A 89 -0.46 -15.62 -7.84
C ASN A 89 -0.70 -16.66 -8.96
N SER A 90 -1.18 -16.23 -10.13
CA SER A 90 -1.39 -17.07 -11.32
C SER A 90 -0.70 -16.49 -12.57
N ALA A 91 0.21 -15.54 -12.36
CA ALA A 91 0.83 -14.79 -13.45
C ALA A 91 1.63 -15.68 -14.40
N SER A 92 2.31 -16.72 -13.89
CA SER A 92 3.04 -17.67 -14.74
C SER A 92 2.16 -18.36 -15.78
N ILE A 93 0.86 -18.49 -15.52
CA ILE A 93 -0.08 -19.13 -16.43
C ILE A 93 -0.57 -18.13 -17.48
N TYR A 94 -1.20 -17.03 -17.05
CA TYR A 94 -1.79 -16.10 -18.01
C TYR A 94 -0.76 -15.27 -18.79
N LEU A 95 0.42 -14.98 -18.22
CA LEU A 95 1.52 -14.37 -18.97
C LEU A 95 2.09 -15.31 -20.03
N LYS A 96 2.13 -16.64 -19.74
CA LYS A 96 2.52 -17.61 -20.75
C LYS A 96 1.53 -17.60 -21.93
N VAL A 97 0.24 -17.60 -21.66
CA VAL A 97 -0.80 -17.51 -22.69
C VAL A 97 -0.67 -16.17 -23.47
N ALA A 98 -0.46 -15.07 -22.77
CA ALA A 98 -0.29 -13.76 -23.41
C ALA A 98 0.92 -13.73 -24.35
N LYS A 99 2.03 -14.30 -23.93
CA LYS A 99 3.25 -14.43 -24.74
C LYS A 99 3.04 -15.31 -25.97
N GLU A 100 2.34 -16.44 -25.84
CA GLU A 100 1.94 -17.31 -26.96
C GLU A 100 1.02 -16.59 -27.96
N MET A 101 0.28 -15.58 -27.49
CA MET A 101 -0.60 -14.75 -28.32
C MET A 101 0.08 -13.51 -28.90
N GLY A 102 1.41 -13.35 -28.69
CA GLY A 102 2.20 -12.24 -29.22
C GLY A 102 2.25 -10.98 -28.35
N CYS A 103 1.65 -10.99 -27.14
CA CYS A 103 1.71 -9.86 -26.25
C CYS A 103 3.09 -9.73 -25.59
N VAL A 104 3.55 -8.50 -25.38
CA VAL A 104 4.65 -8.19 -24.45
C VAL A 104 4.18 -8.42 -23.02
N THR A 105 4.96 -9.13 -22.23
CA THR A 105 4.58 -9.52 -20.88
C THR A 105 5.43 -8.84 -19.81
N ILE A 106 4.76 -8.19 -18.84
CA ILE A 106 5.40 -7.49 -17.72
C ILE A 106 4.91 -8.13 -16.42
N ALA A 107 5.83 -8.52 -15.55
CA ALA A 107 5.54 -8.92 -14.18
C ALA A 107 5.98 -7.83 -13.22
N HIS A 108 5.10 -7.38 -12.31
CA HIS A 108 5.38 -6.32 -11.35
C HIS A 108 5.13 -6.81 -9.93
N SER A 109 6.18 -6.87 -9.14
CA SER A 109 6.12 -7.28 -7.73
C SER A 109 5.86 -6.09 -6.82
N HIS A 110 4.77 -6.13 -6.04
CA HIS A 110 4.38 -5.09 -5.10
C HIS A 110 4.43 -5.51 -3.63
N SER A 111 4.88 -6.71 -3.32
CA SER A 111 4.76 -7.24 -1.96
C SER A 111 5.96 -8.05 -1.54
N ALA A 112 6.47 -7.79 -0.34
CA ALA A 112 7.54 -8.56 0.29
C ALA A 112 7.04 -9.79 1.10
N GLY A 113 5.72 -10.02 1.24
CA GLY A 113 5.17 -11.11 2.06
C GLY A 113 4.11 -12.01 1.37
N TYR A 114 4.05 -13.30 1.69
CA TYR A 114 2.97 -14.20 1.30
C TYR A 114 1.91 -14.30 2.40
N ARG A 115 0.63 -14.18 2.05
CA ARG A 115 -0.50 -14.40 2.96
C ARG A 115 -0.99 -15.84 2.86
N GLY A 116 -1.39 -16.44 4.00
CA GLY A 116 -1.98 -17.76 4.07
C GLY A 116 -1.20 -18.75 4.94
N ASN A 117 -1.70 -19.99 5.08
CA ASN A 117 -1.00 -21.05 5.79
C ASN A 117 0.25 -21.55 5.04
N LYS A 118 1.12 -22.30 5.71
CA LYS A 118 2.42 -22.74 5.15
C LYS A 118 2.29 -23.48 3.80
N LEU A 119 1.25 -24.30 3.62
CA LEU A 119 1.00 -25.05 2.39
C LEU A 119 0.59 -24.12 1.23
N HIS A 120 -0.30 -23.16 1.50
CA HIS A 120 -0.68 -22.12 0.53
C HIS A 120 0.50 -21.22 0.16
N GLN A 121 1.37 -20.90 1.13
CA GLN A 121 2.58 -20.13 0.87
C GLN A 121 3.54 -20.89 -0.04
N LEU A 122 3.71 -22.21 0.17
CA LEU A 122 4.56 -23.06 -0.67
C LEU A 122 4.04 -23.13 -2.11
N ALA A 123 2.73 -23.38 -2.28
CA ALA A 123 2.10 -23.39 -3.61
C ALA A 123 2.28 -22.06 -4.33
N LYS A 124 1.99 -20.93 -3.67
CA LYS A 124 2.21 -19.59 -4.21
C LYS A 124 3.67 -19.36 -4.60
N LYS A 125 4.63 -19.84 -3.79
CA LYS A 125 6.06 -19.73 -4.08
C LYS A 125 6.47 -20.51 -5.33
N ILE A 126 5.87 -21.69 -5.56
CA ILE A 126 6.13 -22.48 -6.77
C ILE A 126 5.60 -21.77 -8.02
N PHE A 127 4.35 -21.30 -7.98
CA PHE A 127 3.76 -20.55 -9.11
C PHE A 127 4.45 -19.22 -9.35
N ALA A 128 4.85 -18.50 -8.29
CA ALA A 128 5.58 -17.25 -8.41
C ALA A 128 6.95 -17.43 -9.08
N ARG A 129 7.70 -18.51 -8.76
CA ARG A 129 8.99 -18.79 -9.41
C ARG A 129 8.89 -18.98 -10.93
N GLY A 130 7.76 -19.46 -11.44
CA GLY A 130 7.52 -19.56 -12.87
C GLY A 130 7.32 -18.22 -13.60
N VAL A 131 7.02 -17.15 -12.87
CA VAL A 131 6.75 -15.81 -13.45
C VAL A 131 7.97 -15.25 -14.15
N GLY A 132 9.15 -15.37 -13.53
CA GLY A 132 10.41 -14.91 -14.12
C GLY A 132 10.77 -15.63 -15.42
N ASN A 133 10.32 -16.88 -15.62
CA ASN A 133 10.62 -17.64 -16.84
C ASN A 133 9.73 -17.24 -18.03
N VAL A 134 8.62 -16.56 -17.79
CA VAL A 134 7.63 -16.23 -18.83
C VAL A 134 7.54 -14.74 -19.13
N ALA A 135 7.76 -13.87 -18.14
CA ALA A 135 7.68 -12.42 -18.32
C ALA A 135 8.90 -11.90 -19.13
N ASP A 136 8.61 -11.01 -20.08
CA ASP A 136 9.64 -10.32 -20.89
C ASP A 136 10.31 -9.20 -20.11
N TYR A 137 9.59 -8.58 -19.18
CA TYR A 137 10.08 -7.51 -18.31
C TYR A 137 9.77 -7.80 -16.86
N TRP A 138 10.72 -7.52 -15.99
CA TRP A 138 10.59 -7.70 -14.54
C TRP A 138 10.60 -6.34 -13.85
N PHE A 139 9.53 -6.01 -13.16
CA PHE A 139 9.41 -4.80 -12.37
C PHE A 139 9.22 -5.13 -10.89
N ALA A 140 9.78 -4.32 -10.01
CA ALA A 140 9.54 -4.44 -8.58
C ALA A 140 9.54 -3.07 -7.89
N CYS A 141 8.72 -2.93 -6.85
CA CYS A 141 8.62 -1.70 -6.08
C CYS A 141 9.71 -1.57 -5.00
N SER A 142 10.43 -2.64 -4.68
CA SER A 142 11.56 -2.68 -3.74
C SER A 142 12.45 -3.89 -3.99
N ASN A 143 13.65 -3.87 -3.41
CA ASN A 143 14.60 -4.99 -3.48
C ASN A 143 13.97 -6.27 -2.88
N GLU A 144 13.29 -6.17 -1.74
CA GLU A 144 12.64 -7.31 -1.08
C GLU A 144 11.51 -7.90 -1.95
N ALA A 145 10.75 -7.03 -2.62
CA ALA A 145 9.71 -7.46 -3.54
C ALA A 145 10.30 -8.16 -4.77
N ALA A 146 11.44 -7.69 -5.28
CA ALA A 146 12.18 -8.30 -6.39
C ALA A 146 12.76 -9.66 -6.01
N GLU A 147 13.53 -9.73 -4.93
CA GLU A 147 14.14 -10.99 -4.46
C GLU A 147 13.10 -12.07 -4.24
N ARG A 148 11.94 -11.69 -3.71
CA ARG A 148 10.88 -12.61 -3.41
C ARG A 148 10.24 -13.22 -4.65
N LEU A 149 10.00 -12.42 -5.70
CA LEU A 149 9.33 -12.89 -6.91
C LEU A 149 10.31 -13.55 -7.88
N TYR A 150 11.50 -12.97 -8.04
CA TYR A 150 12.46 -13.34 -9.07
C TYR A 150 13.70 -14.09 -8.52
N GLY A 151 13.90 -14.07 -7.20
CA GLY A 151 15.08 -14.65 -6.54
C GLY A 151 16.24 -13.66 -6.43
N LYS A 152 17.32 -14.06 -5.73
CA LYS A 152 18.44 -13.17 -5.40
C LYS A 152 19.22 -12.63 -6.61
N SER A 153 19.15 -13.31 -7.74
CA SER A 153 19.87 -12.92 -8.97
C SER A 153 19.07 -11.97 -9.87
N TYR A 154 17.97 -11.39 -9.40
CA TYR A 154 17.07 -10.57 -10.22
C TYR A 154 17.76 -9.42 -10.96
N ARG A 155 18.80 -8.81 -10.37
CA ARG A 155 19.57 -7.70 -10.99
C ARG A 155 20.37 -8.13 -12.20
N GLN A 156 20.62 -9.43 -12.39
CA GLN A 156 21.34 -9.96 -13.56
C GLN A 156 20.42 -10.08 -14.78
N TYR A 157 19.11 -9.94 -14.60
CA TYR A 157 18.17 -10.00 -15.73
C TYR A 157 18.19 -8.67 -16.49
N PRO A 158 18.50 -8.67 -17.81
CA PRO A 158 18.76 -7.45 -18.56
C PRO A 158 17.54 -6.55 -18.75
N ARG A 159 16.33 -7.07 -18.50
CA ARG A 159 15.06 -6.32 -18.57
C ARG A 159 14.39 -6.21 -17.20
N TYR A 160 15.20 -6.14 -16.15
CA TYR A 160 14.74 -5.81 -14.80
C TYR A 160 14.79 -4.29 -14.59
N TYR A 161 13.74 -3.76 -13.94
CA TYR A 161 13.63 -2.35 -13.60
C TYR A 161 13.10 -2.18 -12.19
N ASP A 162 13.76 -1.34 -11.40
CA ASP A 162 13.22 -0.85 -10.14
C ASP A 162 12.14 0.20 -10.46
N ILE A 163 10.89 -0.07 -10.09
CA ILE A 163 9.73 0.81 -10.29
C ILE A 163 9.10 1.06 -8.92
N PRO A 164 9.65 1.96 -8.11
CA PRO A 164 9.12 2.26 -6.79
C PRO A 164 7.73 2.86 -6.88
N ASN A 165 6.95 2.67 -5.80
CA ASN A 165 5.66 3.32 -5.70
C ASN A 165 5.88 4.83 -5.57
N ALA A 166 5.31 5.60 -6.48
CA ALA A 166 5.37 7.05 -6.50
C ALA A 166 4.04 7.67 -6.07
N ILE A 167 4.10 8.90 -5.56
CA ILE A 167 2.94 9.72 -5.22
C ILE A 167 3.05 11.07 -5.92
N ASN A 168 1.93 11.78 -6.08
CA ASN A 168 1.97 13.18 -6.48
C ASN A 168 2.31 14.03 -5.25
N ALA A 169 3.57 14.42 -5.09
CA ALA A 169 4.07 15.15 -3.94
C ALA A 169 3.35 16.50 -3.71
N GLU A 170 2.88 17.16 -4.78
CA GLU A 170 2.22 18.46 -4.68
C GLU A 170 0.94 18.42 -3.85
N ILE A 171 0.14 17.35 -3.97
CA ILE A 171 -1.11 17.23 -3.20
C ILE A 171 -0.86 16.92 -1.72
N TYR A 172 0.37 16.47 -1.36
CA TYR A 172 0.78 16.22 0.02
C TYR A 172 1.53 17.40 0.65
N ARG A 173 1.76 18.49 -0.08
CA ARG A 173 2.37 19.69 0.47
C ARG A 173 1.55 20.20 1.65
N TYR A 174 2.19 20.36 2.81
CA TYR A 174 1.52 20.76 4.04
C TYR A 174 0.77 22.08 3.90
N ASP A 175 -0.50 22.07 4.26
CA ASP A 175 -1.40 23.23 4.32
C ASP A 175 -2.08 23.29 5.70
N ALA A 176 -1.76 24.34 6.47
CA ALA A 176 -2.27 24.50 7.81
C ALA A 176 -3.81 24.70 7.87
N ASN A 177 -4.41 25.30 6.82
CA ASN A 177 -5.85 25.49 6.77
C ASN A 177 -6.57 24.17 6.56
N LYS A 178 -6.06 23.31 5.65
CA LYS A 178 -6.58 21.95 5.44
C LYS A 178 -6.43 21.10 6.69
N ALA A 179 -5.26 21.16 7.36
CA ALA A 179 -5.03 20.48 8.62
C ALA A 179 -6.05 20.88 9.68
N LYS A 180 -6.29 22.18 9.84
CA LYS A 180 -7.27 22.76 10.77
C LYS A 180 -8.70 22.28 10.44
N THR A 181 -9.10 22.36 9.18
CA THR A 181 -10.42 21.90 8.73
C THR A 181 -10.68 20.43 9.10
N VAL A 182 -9.71 19.54 8.88
CA VAL A 182 -9.85 18.13 9.25
C VAL A 182 -9.91 17.95 10.77
N ARG A 183 -9.09 18.68 11.55
CA ARG A 183 -9.17 18.63 13.03
C ARG A 183 -10.54 19.08 13.54
N GLU A 184 -11.09 20.17 13.00
CA GLU A 184 -12.44 20.65 13.34
C GLU A 184 -13.52 19.60 12.99
N GLN A 185 -13.47 19.01 11.81
CA GLN A 185 -14.39 17.93 11.37
C GLN A 185 -14.36 16.71 12.28
N LEU A 186 -13.19 16.37 12.82
CA LEU A 186 -12.98 15.23 13.71
C LEU A 186 -13.20 15.58 15.20
N GLY A 187 -13.53 16.82 15.54
CA GLY A 187 -13.68 17.29 16.92
C GLY A 187 -12.37 17.23 17.72
N ILE A 188 -11.24 17.52 17.07
CA ILE A 188 -9.92 17.53 17.68
C ILE A 188 -9.55 18.97 18.04
N LYS A 189 -9.25 19.22 19.30
CA LYS A 189 -8.87 20.53 19.81
C LYS A 189 -7.42 20.85 19.45
N ASP A 190 -7.07 22.13 19.50
CA ASP A 190 -5.72 22.59 19.15
C ASP A 190 -4.63 22.10 20.12
N ASP A 191 -4.99 21.84 21.39
CA ASP A 191 -4.12 21.32 22.44
C ASP A 191 -4.05 19.79 22.49
N GLU A 192 -4.86 19.09 21.69
CA GLU A 192 -4.83 17.62 21.61
C GLU A 192 -3.75 17.13 20.66
N PHE A 193 -2.98 16.13 21.11
CA PHE A 193 -1.92 15.50 20.32
C PHE A 193 -2.48 14.35 19.51
N LEU A 194 -2.39 14.44 18.18
CA LEU A 194 -2.98 13.46 17.25
C LEU A 194 -1.93 12.49 16.69
N CYS A 195 -1.89 11.28 17.26
CA CYS A 195 -1.22 10.15 16.63
C CYS A 195 -2.04 9.64 15.44
N GLY A 196 -1.40 9.29 14.33
CA GLY A 196 -2.10 8.79 13.16
C GLY A 196 -1.55 7.48 12.62
N HIS A 197 -2.43 6.69 12.01
CA HIS A 197 -2.11 5.48 11.26
C HIS A 197 -3.00 5.40 10.01
N VAL A 198 -2.41 5.09 8.87
CA VAL A 198 -3.13 4.86 7.61
C VAL A 198 -2.78 3.46 7.10
N GLY A 199 -3.78 2.59 7.02
CA GLY A 199 -3.56 1.24 6.56
C GLY A 199 -4.79 0.34 6.61
N THR A 200 -4.74 -0.76 5.85
CA THR A 200 -5.79 -1.78 5.91
C THR A 200 -5.74 -2.55 7.23
N PHE A 201 -6.89 -2.80 7.87
CA PHE A 201 -6.97 -3.58 9.11
C PHE A 201 -6.74 -5.07 8.82
N THR A 202 -5.45 -5.41 8.67
CA THR A 202 -4.96 -6.76 8.34
C THR A 202 -3.74 -7.09 9.21
N PRO A 203 -3.38 -8.38 9.42
CA PRO A 203 -2.29 -8.76 10.31
C PRO A 203 -0.96 -8.03 10.08
N PRO A 204 -0.51 -7.78 8.82
CA PRO A 204 0.75 -7.07 8.60
C PRO A 204 0.83 -5.68 9.21
N LYS A 205 -0.28 -4.96 9.33
CA LYS A 205 -0.34 -3.59 9.87
C LYS A 205 -0.24 -3.52 11.40
N ASN A 206 -0.37 -4.67 12.09
CA ASN A 206 -0.11 -4.81 13.53
C ASN A 206 -0.87 -3.83 14.43
N HIS A 207 -2.16 -3.62 14.13
CA HIS A 207 -3.01 -2.72 14.92
C HIS A 207 -3.08 -3.12 16.40
N SER A 208 -2.88 -4.41 16.72
CA SER A 208 -2.86 -4.86 18.12
C SER A 208 -1.75 -4.19 18.91
N PHE A 209 -0.54 -4.14 18.36
CA PHE A 209 0.59 -3.48 18.99
C PHE A 209 0.46 -1.95 18.94
N LEU A 210 -0.15 -1.40 17.88
CA LEU A 210 -0.48 0.04 17.81
C LEU A 210 -1.37 0.47 18.99
N LEU A 211 -2.36 -0.33 19.39
CA LEU A 211 -3.21 -0.04 20.56
C LEU A 211 -2.39 -0.09 21.87
N GLU A 212 -1.49 -1.05 22.00
CA GLU A 212 -0.61 -1.15 23.18
C GLU A 212 0.31 0.08 23.27
N ILE A 213 0.91 0.51 22.16
CA ILE A 213 1.71 1.74 22.08
C ILE A 213 0.85 2.94 22.47
N PHE A 214 -0.36 3.05 21.93
CA PHE A 214 -1.22 4.20 22.19
C PHE A 214 -1.70 4.27 23.66
N ARG A 215 -1.93 3.14 24.31
CA ARG A 215 -2.21 3.11 25.75
C ARG A 215 -1.05 3.70 26.56
N GLU A 216 0.18 3.37 26.23
CA GLU A 216 1.37 3.95 26.88
C GLU A 216 1.56 5.45 26.52
N VAL A 217 1.16 5.88 25.30
CA VAL A 217 1.09 7.31 24.95
C VAL A 217 0.13 8.04 25.86
N LEU A 218 -1.08 7.50 26.12
CA LEU A 218 -2.06 8.09 27.03
C LEU A 218 -1.56 8.20 28.47
N ALA A 219 -0.70 7.29 28.92
CA ALA A 219 -0.06 7.38 30.24
C ALA A 219 0.91 8.57 30.35
N ILE A 220 1.53 8.98 29.25
CA ILE A 220 2.47 10.13 29.18
C ILE A 220 1.72 11.42 28.86
N ASN A 221 0.77 11.38 27.92
CA ASN A 221 -0.01 12.50 27.44
C ASN A 221 -1.50 12.13 27.37
N SER A 222 -2.24 12.45 28.43
CA SER A 222 -3.68 12.16 28.53
C SER A 222 -4.55 12.91 27.51
N ASN A 223 -4.02 13.98 26.87
CA ASN A 223 -4.69 14.73 25.81
C ASN A 223 -4.44 14.13 24.39
N ALA A 224 -3.80 12.96 24.32
CA ALA A 224 -3.58 12.32 23.03
C ALA A 224 -4.87 11.68 22.47
N LYS A 225 -4.97 11.69 21.13
CA LYS A 225 -5.94 10.92 20.35
C LYS A 225 -5.23 10.08 19.30
N LEU A 226 -5.85 8.97 18.88
CA LEU A 226 -5.35 8.13 17.81
C LEU A 226 -6.33 8.14 16.64
N LEU A 227 -5.86 8.45 15.45
CA LEU A 227 -6.62 8.41 14.21
C LEU A 227 -6.20 7.21 13.37
N CYS A 228 -7.12 6.27 13.13
CA CYS A 228 -6.87 5.06 12.35
C CYS A 228 -7.69 5.08 11.06
N CYS A 229 -7.08 5.53 9.94
CA CYS A 229 -7.70 5.56 8.62
C CYS A 229 -7.56 4.22 7.90
N GLY A 230 -8.66 3.68 7.40
CA GLY A 230 -8.71 2.45 6.63
C GLY A 230 -9.84 1.51 7.01
N ARG A 231 -9.89 0.36 6.35
CA ARG A 231 -10.85 -0.73 6.61
C ARG A 231 -10.16 -2.08 6.48
N GLY A 232 -10.75 -3.12 7.01
CA GLY A 232 -10.26 -4.49 6.84
C GLY A 232 -10.90 -5.48 7.80
N VAL A 233 -10.56 -6.76 7.61
CA VAL A 233 -11.20 -7.89 8.31
C VAL A 233 -10.96 -7.88 9.83
N LEU A 234 -9.94 -7.17 10.31
CA LEU A 234 -9.62 -7.08 11.74
C LEU A 234 -10.22 -5.85 12.41
N MET A 235 -10.96 -4.98 11.71
CA MET A 235 -11.44 -3.70 12.26
C MET A 235 -12.29 -3.88 13.52
N GLU A 236 -13.25 -4.78 13.49
CA GLU A 236 -14.13 -5.02 14.67
C GLU A 236 -13.35 -5.65 15.83
N GLN A 237 -12.39 -6.53 15.55
CA GLN A 237 -11.50 -7.09 16.57
C GLN A 237 -10.62 -6.01 17.23
N VAL A 238 -10.11 -5.06 16.42
CA VAL A 238 -9.30 -3.93 16.91
C VAL A 238 -10.14 -3.00 17.80
N LYS A 239 -11.38 -2.66 17.39
CA LYS A 239 -12.30 -1.86 18.20
C LYS A 239 -12.63 -2.56 19.53
N LYS A 240 -12.92 -3.87 19.49
CA LYS A 240 -13.18 -4.65 20.70
C LYS A 240 -11.99 -4.61 21.65
N LYS A 241 -10.77 -4.86 21.16
CA LYS A 241 -9.54 -4.76 21.97
C LYS A 241 -9.36 -3.36 22.56
N ALA A 242 -9.62 -2.30 21.79
CA ALA A 242 -9.53 -0.92 22.29
C ALA A 242 -10.53 -0.64 23.42
N ALA A 243 -11.75 -1.18 23.33
CA ALA A 243 -12.75 -1.08 24.40
C ALA A 243 -12.33 -1.87 25.66
N GLU A 244 -11.83 -3.09 25.49
CA GLU A 244 -11.29 -3.90 26.60
C GLU A 244 -10.10 -3.23 27.30
N MET A 245 -9.32 -2.44 26.56
CA MET A 245 -8.21 -1.65 27.11
C MET A 245 -8.66 -0.29 27.70
N GLY A 246 -9.95 0.08 27.60
CA GLY A 246 -10.49 1.34 28.11
C GLY A 246 -10.05 2.59 27.35
N ILE A 247 -9.61 2.45 26.08
CA ILE A 247 -9.05 3.56 25.28
C ILE A 247 -9.90 3.89 24.04
N ILE A 248 -11.03 3.23 23.82
CA ILE A 248 -11.85 3.36 22.61
C ILE A 248 -12.32 4.80 22.36
N ASP A 249 -12.66 5.55 23.40
CA ASP A 249 -13.14 6.95 23.31
C ASP A 249 -12.05 7.94 22.90
N ARG A 250 -10.78 7.50 22.89
CA ARG A 250 -9.63 8.25 22.44
C ARG A 250 -9.18 7.89 21.02
N ILE A 251 -9.94 6.99 20.34
CA ILE A 251 -9.58 6.51 19.00
C ILE A 251 -10.66 6.87 18.00
N ILE A 252 -10.26 7.46 16.88
CA ILE A 252 -11.13 7.85 15.76
C ILE A 252 -10.94 6.89 14.61
N PHE A 253 -12.03 6.30 14.11
CA PHE A 253 -12.05 5.35 13.00
C PHE A 253 -12.90 5.92 11.84
N PRO A 254 -12.38 6.81 11.00
CA PRO A 254 -13.16 7.42 9.91
C PRO A 254 -13.46 6.45 8.77
N GLY A 255 -12.84 5.27 8.77
CA GLY A 255 -12.92 4.33 7.65
C GLY A 255 -11.93 4.68 6.53
N VAL A 256 -12.29 4.37 5.29
CA VAL A 256 -11.52 4.80 4.11
C VAL A 256 -11.83 6.27 3.83
N VAL A 257 -10.79 7.08 3.69
CA VAL A 257 -10.87 8.50 3.39
C VAL A 257 -10.34 8.78 1.99
N ASP A 258 -11.01 9.63 1.25
CA ASP A 258 -10.61 9.97 -0.13
C ASP A 258 -9.51 11.04 -0.17
N ASN A 259 -9.48 11.93 0.80
CA ASN A 259 -8.52 13.02 0.98
C ASN A 259 -7.44 12.68 2.03
N CYS A 260 -6.83 11.51 1.92
CA CYS A 260 -5.83 11.00 2.88
C CYS A 260 -4.70 12.00 3.16
N ASN A 261 -4.29 12.79 2.16
CA ASN A 261 -3.31 13.85 2.30
C ASN A 261 -3.71 14.90 3.37
N GLU A 262 -4.97 15.30 3.43
CA GLU A 262 -5.46 16.29 4.41
C GLU A 262 -5.53 15.70 5.81
N PHE A 263 -5.90 14.40 5.93
CA PHE A 263 -5.84 13.67 7.19
C PHE A 263 -4.42 13.56 7.74
N LEU A 264 -3.43 13.27 6.87
CA LEU A 264 -2.01 13.26 7.24
C LEU A 264 -1.51 14.66 7.67
N MET A 265 -2.02 15.72 7.04
CA MET A 265 -1.70 17.10 7.46
C MET A 265 -2.23 17.41 8.86
N ALA A 266 -3.36 16.84 9.28
CA ALA A 266 -3.96 17.04 10.59
C ALA A 266 -3.24 16.31 11.75
N MET A 267 -2.44 15.27 11.47
CA MET A 267 -1.72 14.48 12.45
C MET A 267 -0.46 15.19 12.96
N ASP A 268 -0.04 14.89 14.19
CA ASP A 268 1.21 15.36 14.79
C ASP A 268 2.36 14.37 14.63
N VAL A 269 2.03 13.07 14.58
CA VAL A 269 2.98 11.97 14.34
C VAL A 269 2.30 10.81 13.62
N PHE A 270 3.01 10.18 12.69
CA PHE A 270 2.56 8.98 12.00
C PHE A 270 3.20 7.74 12.64
N VAL A 271 2.40 6.78 13.10
CA VAL A 271 2.87 5.57 13.80
C VAL A 271 2.63 4.35 12.92
N PHE A 272 3.70 3.63 12.60
CA PHE A 272 3.64 2.54 11.62
C PHE A 272 4.37 1.27 12.09
N PRO A 273 3.79 0.50 13.06
CA PRO A 273 4.41 -0.68 13.65
C PRO A 273 4.18 -1.95 12.82
N SER A 274 4.18 -1.85 11.49
CA SER A 274 3.92 -2.96 10.57
C SER A 274 4.96 -4.07 10.72
N LEU A 275 4.50 -5.32 10.61
CA LEU A 275 5.34 -6.52 10.68
C LEU A 275 6.16 -6.74 9.42
N PHE A 276 5.62 -6.36 8.28
CA PHE A 276 6.29 -6.40 6.98
C PHE A 276 5.51 -5.58 5.94
N GLU A 277 6.22 -4.98 5.00
CA GLU A 277 5.68 -4.25 3.84
C GLU A 277 6.60 -4.47 2.63
N GLY A 278 6.08 -4.30 1.43
CA GLY A 278 6.91 -4.22 0.23
C GLY A 278 7.53 -2.83 0.09
N PHE A 279 6.67 -1.86 -0.16
CA PHE A 279 7.03 -0.44 -0.25
C PHE A 279 5.82 0.38 0.21
N PRO A 280 5.72 0.76 1.49
CA PRO A 280 4.52 1.33 2.07
C PRO A 280 4.28 2.77 1.61
N VAL A 281 3.32 2.94 0.68
CA VAL A 281 2.95 4.24 0.12
C VAL A 281 2.53 5.23 1.22
N SER A 282 1.80 4.78 2.25
CA SER A 282 1.35 5.65 3.34
C SER A 282 2.49 6.26 4.17
N VAL A 283 3.67 5.62 4.22
CA VAL A 283 4.87 6.21 4.83
C VAL A 283 5.39 7.35 3.97
N ILE A 284 5.51 7.15 2.65
CA ILE A 284 5.95 8.17 1.71
C ILE A 284 4.98 9.36 1.70
N GLU A 285 3.67 9.08 1.76
CA GLU A 285 2.62 10.09 1.88
C GLU A 285 2.78 10.93 3.15
N ALA A 286 3.07 10.28 4.29
CA ALA A 286 3.33 10.98 5.55
C ALA A 286 4.59 11.85 5.47
N GLU A 287 5.69 11.32 4.94
CA GLU A 287 6.93 12.08 4.73
C GLU A 287 6.72 13.29 3.81
N ALA A 288 5.93 13.13 2.75
CA ALA A 288 5.63 14.20 1.81
C ALA A 288 4.85 15.35 2.46
N THR A 289 4.11 15.10 3.55
CA THR A 289 3.49 16.17 4.35
C THR A 289 4.44 16.77 5.39
N GLY A 290 5.70 16.33 5.47
CA GLY A 290 6.65 16.69 6.52
C GLY A 290 6.27 16.15 7.90
N LEU A 291 5.41 15.12 7.96
CA LEU A 291 4.95 14.51 9.20
C LEU A 291 6.04 13.62 9.79
N PRO A 292 6.38 13.75 11.08
CA PRO A 292 7.27 12.82 11.75
C PRO A 292 6.71 11.39 11.70
N VAL A 293 7.56 10.42 11.36
CA VAL A 293 7.19 9.01 11.21
C VAL A 293 7.95 8.17 12.21
N ILE A 294 7.23 7.43 13.06
CA ILE A 294 7.78 6.40 13.94
C ILE A 294 7.36 5.05 13.37
N MET A 295 8.32 4.26 12.90
CA MET A 295 8.02 3.00 12.21
C MET A 295 8.92 1.87 12.64
N SER A 296 8.49 0.63 12.34
CA SER A 296 9.29 -0.56 12.62
C SER A 296 10.55 -0.63 11.75
N ASP A 297 11.63 -1.15 12.33
CA ASP A 297 12.94 -1.31 11.68
C ASP A 297 12.97 -2.40 10.59
N VAL A 298 11.98 -3.29 10.57
CA VAL A 298 11.86 -4.37 9.58
C VAL A 298 11.39 -3.90 8.19
N ILE A 299 10.93 -2.65 8.08
CA ILE A 299 10.51 -2.08 6.80
C ILE A 299 11.74 -1.66 5.98
N THR A 300 11.67 -1.82 4.66
CA THR A 300 12.77 -1.43 3.76
C THR A 300 13.25 0.00 4.01
N LYS A 301 14.57 0.21 3.94
CA LYS A 301 15.16 1.56 4.04
C LYS A 301 14.96 2.40 2.78
N GLU A 302 14.48 1.81 1.71
CA GLU A 302 14.20 2.51 0.45
C GLU A 302 13.10 3.57 0.59
N VAL A 303 12.29 3.50 1.66
CA VAL A 303 11.28 4.51 1.98
C VAL A 303 11.80 5.66 2.84
N ASP A 304 13.06 5.68 3.24
CA ASP A 304 13.65 6.77 4.04
C ASP A 304 14.01 7.95 3.13
N LEU A 305 13.01 8.68 2.67
CA LEU A 305 13.18 9.81 1.74
C LEU A 305 13.55 11.11 2.44
N THR A 306 13.22 11.22 3.74
CA THR A 306 13.45 12.44 4.53
C THR A 306 14.08 12.13 5.89
N SER A 307 14.50 13.16 6.61
CA SER A 307 14.96 13.06 7.99
C SER A 307 13.82 12.96 9.03
N CYS A 308 12.58 12.77 8.58
CA CYS A 308 11.41 12.69 9.46
C CYS A 308 11.17 11.28 10.03
N ILE A 309 11.88 10.26 9.55
CA ILE A 309 11.72 8.87 9.98
C ILE A 309 12.59 8.55 11.20
N ARG A 310 11.96 7.93 12.19
CA ARG A 310 12.62 7.22 13.29
C ARG A 310 12.18 5.76 13.30
N ARG A 311 13.14 4.85 13.31
CA ARG A 311 12.92 3.40 13.31
C ARG A 311 13.07 2.83 14.71
N LEU A 312 12.16 1.93 15.09
CA LEU A 312 12.18 1.21 16.37
C LEU A 312 11.99 -0.29 16.12
N SER A 313 12.57 -1.10 16.98
CA SER A 313 12.40 -2.56 16.86
C SER A 313 11.01 -2.99 17.31
N LEU A 314 10.45 -3.99 16.64
CA LEU A 314 9.22 -4.64 17.09
C LEU A 314 9.43 -5.49 18.36
N SER A 315 10.68 -5.75 18.75
CA SER A 315 11.03 -6.38 20.04
C SER A 315 11.07 -5.37 21.20
N ASP A 316 11.10 -4.07 20.91
CA ASP A 316 10.97 -3.03 21.92
C ASP A 316 9.55 -3.04 22.52
N ASN A 317 9.46 -2.74 23.81
CA ASN A 317 8.14 -2.66 24.45
C ASN A 317 7.37 -1.41 24.00
N ALA A 318 6.06 -1.42 24.22
CA ALA A 318 5.16 -0.33 23.84
C ALA A 318 5.52 1.02 24.49
N ALA A 319 6.08 1.01 25.72
CA ALA A 319 6.52 2.23 26.41
C ALA A 319 7.71 2.91 25.72
N THR A 320 8.66 2.14 25.15
CA THR A 320 9.75 2.69 24.33
C THR A 320 9.24 3.42 23.11
N TRP A 321 8.24 2.85 22.42
CA TRP A 321 7.56 3.49 21.28
C TRP A 321 6.82 4.75 21.71
N ALA A 322 6.06 4.69 22.81
CA ALA A 322 5.31 5.82 23.34
C ALA A 322 6.24 6.99 23.75
N TYR A 323 7.35 6.68 24.41
CA TYR A 323 8.37 7.69 24.73
C TYR A 323 8.92 8.36 23.47
N ALA A 324 9.23 7.58 22.42
CA ALA A 324 9.70 8.13 21.15
C ALA A 324 8.65 9.03 20.50
N ILE A 325 7.38 8.65 20.53
CA ILE A 325 6.24 9.39 19.97
C ILE A 325 6.06 10.72 20.71
N CYS A 326 5.96 10.70 22.04
CA CYS A 326 5.72 11.91 22.86
C CYS A 326 6.90 12.88 22.86
N ASN A 327 8.13 12.41 22.59
CA ASN A 327 9.32 13.25 22.47
C ASN A 327 9.63 13.67 21.03
N THR A 328 8.74 13.37 20.09
CA THR A 328 8.88 13.85 18.71
C THR A 328 8.68 15.35 18.65
N LYS A 329 9.71 16.08 18.28
CA LYS A 329 9.61 17.53 18.09
C LYS A 329 8.90 17.82 16.78
N ALA A 330 7.88 18.65 16.82
CA ALA A 330 7.29 19.24 15.62
C ALA A 330 8.40 20.02 14.87
N LYS A 331 8.84 19.48 13.73
CA LYS A 331 9.68 20.23 12.80
C LYS A 331 8.78 21.17 12.01
N ASP A 332 9.34 22.28 11.53
CA ASP A 332 8.62 23.11 10.56
C ASP A 332 8.30 22.25 9.33
N ARG A 333 7.03 21.84 9.23
CA ARG A 333 6.54 20.92 8.17
C ARG A 333 6.69 21.51 6.76
N LYS A 334 6.76 22.86 6.65
CA LYS A 334 6.98 23.53 5.36
C LYS A 334 8.41 23.34 4.84
N THR A 335 9.39 23.23 5.74
CA THR A 335 10.81 23.08 5.39
C THR A 335 11.20 21.59 5.22
N SER A 336 10.63 20.70 6.01
CA SER A 336 10.94 19.27 6.00
C SER A 336 10.57 18.55 4.68
N CYS A 337 9.55 19.06 3.97
CA CYS A 337 9.05 18.49 2.73
C CYS A 337 9.98 18.72 1.51
N ARG A 338 10.95 19.66 1.59
CA ARG A 338 11.71 20.09 0.40
C ARG A 338 12.87 19.19 0.00
N GLU A 339 13.38 18.34 0.87
CA GLU A 339 14.74 17.81 0.68
C GLU A 339 14.89 16.65 -0.31
N ARG A 340 13.88 15.79 -0.55
CA ARG A 340 14.02 14.65 -1.50
C ARG A 340 12.73 14.19 -2.19
N VAL A 341 11.55 14.48 -1.67
CA VAL A 341 10.31 13.97 -2.26
C VAL A 341 10.07 14.54 -3.66
N CYS A 342 10.53 15.77 -3.92
CA CYS A 342 10.42 16.41 -5.24
C CYS A 342 11.40 15.89 -6.29
N SER A 343 12.40 15.08 -5.92
CA SER A 343 13.38 14.51 -6.86
C SER A 343 12.99 13.12 -7.39
N TRP A 344 11.84 12.59 -6.98
CA TRP A 344 11.30 11.29 -7.39
C TRP A 344 10.04 11.40 -8.27
N VAL A 345 9.78 12.60 -8.80
CA VAL A 345 8.69 12.87 -9.76
C VAL A 345 9.25 12.87 -11.17
#